data_07bc8d52ebfce389dfa970913593f9c5
#
_entry.id   07bc8d52ebfce389dfa970913593f9c5
#
_cell.length_a   1.000
_cell.length_b   1.000
_cell.length_c   1.000
_cell.angle_alpha   90.00
_cell.angle_beta   90.00
_cell.angle_gamma   90.00
#
_symmetry.space_group_name_H-M   'P 1'
#
loop_
_entity.id
_entity.type
_entity.pdbx_description
1 polymer ?
#
loop_
_entity_poly.entity_id
_entity_poly.type
_entity_poly.pdbx_seq_one_letter_code
_entity_poly.pdbx_strand_id
1 'polypeptide(L)'
;MSTIASRCFRPLVSTFMMMLFAAASLGARAESQPLKVAIVGLEHGHVEGFLSQFPKHSDVQLVGIADADTSLWQKYGKKYGLADTLFYKSEANMIERTHPQAVLVYTSIGQHRPAIEIAAQYGVSVMVEKPLTISLDDALAIRQLAHDHKIHVLVNYETTWYSSNRAAYDEVREGRIGEIRRVVVHDGHQGPKEINVPPEFLNWLTDPGQNGAGALYDFGCYGADLTTWLMHGATPLTVTAVVNHDKPQIYPNVDDDSTIVLQYPHAQAVIMGSWNWPFGRKDMEVYGATGYAITVAADQIRIRHEHDSEEHTTTAPALPARERDSLAYLSAVLRGEIEPNGDLTALDTNVIVMQILDAARESARTGRSVKLSKLGN
;
A
#
# COMPACT_ATOMS: atom_id res chain seq x y z
N MET A 1 -71.23 -72.26 32.85
CA MET A 1 -70.52 -72.98 31.80
C MET A 1 -69.30 -72.20 31.44
N SER A 2 -68.21 -72.72 31.80
CA SER A 2 -66.86 -72.52 31.51
C SER A 2 -66.29 -71.08 31.27
N THR A 3 -65.68 -70.58 32.30
CA THR A 3 -64.89 -69.40 32.40
C THR A 3 -63.42 -69.80 32.13
N ILE A 4 -62.78 -69.16 31.14
CA ILE A 4 -61.33 -69.28 30.91
C ILE A 4 -60.68 -67.95 31.25
N ALA A 5 -59.83 -68.04 32.28
CA ALA A 5 -59.00 -66.92 32.71
C ALA A 5 -57.76 -66.75 31.77
N SER A 6 -57.56 -65.58 31.23
CA SER A 6 -56.32 -65.22 30.52
C SER A 6 -55.42 -64.34 31.40
N ARG A 7 -54.19 -64.84 31.61
CA ARG A 7 -53.08 -64.19 32.30
C ARG A 7 -52.48 -63.08 31.45
N CYS A 8 -52.44 -61.85 31.90
CA CYS A 8 -51.69 -60.76 31.33
C CYS A 8 -50.24 -60.90 31.71
N PHE A 9 -49.42 -61.04 30.70
CA PHE A 9 -47.94 -60.83 30.76
C PHE A 9 -47.63 -59.34 30.56
N ARG A 10 -47.01 -58.70 31.53
CA ARG A 10 -46.40 -57.37 31.37
C ARG A 10 -44.98 -57.51 30.90
N PRO A 11 -44.53 -56.87 29.83
CA PRO A 11 -43.13 -56.76 29.54
C PRO A 11 -42.49 -55.59 30.32
N LEU A 12 -41.37 -55.85 31.00
CA LEU A 12 -40.50 -54.82 31.58
C LEU A 12 -39.85 -54.04 30.41
N VAL A 13 -40.13 -52.78 30.33
CA VAL A 13 -39.40 -51.84 29.47
C VAL A 13 -38.19 -51.36 30.25
N SER A 14 -37.00 -51.86 29.87
CA SER A 14 -35.71 -51.36 30.35
C SER A 14 -35.38 -50.08 29.64
N THR A 15 -35.47 -48.95 30.32
CA THR A 15 -35.11 -47.64 29.81
C THR A 15 -33.59 -47.47 29.87
N PHE A 16 -32.92 -47.71 28.75
CA PHE A 16 -31.48 -47.42 28.58
C PHE A 16 -31.35 -45.90 28.36
N MET A 17 -30.95 -45.15 29.38
CA MET A 17 -30.71 -43.72 29.35
C MET A 17 -29.33 -43.49 28.74
N MET A 18 -29.29 -43.22 27.44
CA MET A 18 -28.08 -42.88 26.69
C MET A 18 -27.71 -41.43 27.00
N MET A 19 -26.76 -41.22 27.92
CA MET A 19 -26.14 -39.91 28.12
C MET A 19 -25.27 -39.55 26.90
N LEU A 20 -25.78 -38.68 26.02
CA LEU A 20 -24.96 -37.98 25.02
C LEU A 20 -24.06 -36.96 25.76
N PHE A 21 -22.79 -37.29 25.92
CA PHE A 21 -21.77 -36.32 26.20
C PHE A 21 -21.52 -35.50 24.91
N ALA A 22 -22.16 -34.36 24.82
CA ALA A 22 -21.78 -33.34 23.87
C ALA A 22 -20.41 -32.78 24.32
N ALA A 23 -19.33 -33.35 23.80
CA ALA A 23 -18.01 -32.74 23.89
C ALA A 23 -18.06 -31.46 23.06
N ALA A 24 -18.34 -30.33 23.72
CA ALA A 24 -18.05 -29.01 23.16
C ALA A 24 -16.52 -28.92 23.01
N SER A 25 -16.02 -29.29 21.84
CA SER A 25 -14.66 -28.93 21.43
C SER A 25 -14.63 -27.39 21.29
N LEU A 26 -14.31 -26.71 22.38
CA LEU A 26 -13.73 -25.39 22.29
C LEU A 26 -12.43 -25.56 21.47
N GLY A 27 -12.53 -25.37 20.18
CA GLY A 27 -11.36 -25.22 19.31
C GLY A 27 -10.56 -24.04 19.84
N ALA A 28 -9.57 -24.31 20.66
CA ALA A 28 -8.53 -23.34 20.92
C ALA A 28 -7.99 -22.96 19.52
N ARG A 29 -8.32 -21.75 19.10
CA ARG A 29 -7.74 -21.15 17.89
C ARG A 29 -6.25 -21.17 18.16
N ALA A 30 -5.52 -22.10 17.52
CA ALA A 30 -4.07 -22.14 17.63
C ALA A 30 -3.58 -20.73 17.34
N GLU A 31 -2.90 -20.09 18.27
CA GLU A 31 -2.25 -18.81 18.00
C GLU A 31 -1.40 -19.01 16.77
N SER A 32 -1.74 -18.30 15.69
CA SER A 32 -0.98 -18.38 14.45
C SER A 32 0.44 -17.90 14.76
N GLN A 33 1.44 -18.69 14.34
CA GLN A 33 2.85 -18.31 14.50
C GLN A 33 3.06 -16.90 13.93
N PRO A 34 3.90 -16.06 14.55
CA PRO A 34 4.22 -14.74 14.03
C PRO A 34 4.75 -14.83 12.61
N LEU A 35 4.31 -13.92 11.75
CA LEU A 35 4.79 -13.80 10.38
C LEU A 35 6.27 -13.41 10.39
N LYS A 36 7.13 -14.21 9.78
CA LYS A 36 8.54 -13.88 9.64
C LYS A 36 8.73 -12.91 8.47
N VAL A 37 9.20 -11.72 8.78
CA VAL A 37 9.56 -10.71 7.79
C VAL A 37 11.04 -10.35 7.89
N ALA A 38 11.62 -9.94 6.76
CA ALA A 38 12.96 -9.38 6.74
C ALA A 38 12.96 -8.03 6.01
N ILE A 39 13.97 -7.20 6.26
CA ILE A 39 14.16 -5.89 5.62
C ILE A 39 15.24 -6.01 4.56
N VAL A 40 15.03 -5.37 3.40
CA VAL A 40 16.02 -5.19 2.34
C VAL A 40 16.24 -3.70 2.10
N GLY A 41 17.44 -3.22 2.39
CA GLY A 41 17.79 -1.80 2.35
C GLY A 41 17.44 -1.03 3.64
N LEU A 42 18.29 -0.07 3.97
CA LEU A 42 18.13 0.85 5.09
C LEU A 42 18.28 2.32 4.65
N GLU A 43 18.43 2.57 3.37
CA GLU A 43 18.65 3.92 2.84
C GLU A 43 17.36 4.72 2.62
N HIS A 44 16.19 4.09 2.58
CA HIS A 44 14.92 4.77 2.49
C HIS A 44 14.45 5.22 3.88
N GLY A 45 14.21 6.53 4.06
CA GLY A 45 13.88 7.11 5.36
C GLY A 45 12.64 6.50 6.05
N HIS A 46 11.70 5.94 5.30
CA HIS A 46 10.50 5.29 5.84
C HIS A 46 10.81 4.04 6.68
N VAL A 47 11.99 3.43 6.55
CA VAL A 47 12.41 2.32 7.43
C VAL A 47 12.38 2.71 8.91
N GLU A 48 12.61 4.00 9.22
CA GLU A 48 12.52 4.50 10.60
C GLU A 48 11.11 4.39 11.17
N GLY A 49 10.11 4.73 10.34
CA GLY A 49 8.70 4.55 10.70
C GLY A 49 8.37 3.10 11.01
N PHE A 50 8.80 2.17 10.14
CA PHE A 50 8.64 0.74 10.35
C PHE A 50 9.31 0.27 11.64
N LEU A 51 10.60 0.54 11.83
CA LEU A 51 11.35 0.08 12.99
C LEU A 51 10.81 0.64 14.33
N SER A 52 10.20 1.83 14.32
CA SER A 52 9.54 2.41 15.49
C SER A 52 8.18 1.78 15.82
N GLN A 53 7.46 1.27 14.82
CA GLN A 53 6.15 0.66 14.98
C GLN A 53 6.22 -0.85 15.18
N PHE A 54 7.22 -1.50 14.60
CA PHE A 54 7.40 -2.96 14.63
C PHE A 54 7.24 -3.58 16.03
N PRO A 55 7.79 -3.01 17.15
CA PRO A 55 7.60 -3.60 18.48
C PRO A 55 6.15 -3.68 18.96
N LYS A 56 5.22 -2.99 18.31
CA LYS A 56 3.78 -3.03 18.63
C LYS A 56 3.05 -4.20 17.96
N HIS A 57 3.73 -4.92 17.06
CA HIS A 57 3.18 -6.04 16.29
C HIS A 57 3.66 -7.37 16.86
N SER A 58 2.89 -7.97 17.75
CA SER A 58 3.19 -9.31 18.30
C SER A 58 2.98 -10.45 17.31
N ASP A 59 2.27 -10.19 16.22
CA ASP A 59 1.94 -11.11 15.14
C ASP A 59 2.98 -11.14 14.00
N VAL A 60 4.06 -10.33 14.12
CA VAL A 60 5.14 -10.23 13.14
C VAL A 60 6.49 -10.40 13.83
N GLN A 61 7.41 -11.13 13.24
CA GLN A 61 8.78 -11.32 13.72
C GLN A 61 9.79 -10.84 12.68
N LEU A 62 10.60 -9.84 13.01
CA LEU A 62 11.75 -9.44 12.20
C LEU A 62 12.86 -10.48 12.35
N VAL A 63 13.24 -11.14 11.25
CA VAL A 63 14.22 -12.24 11.25
C VAL A 63 15.55 -11.89 10.58
N GLY A 64 15.62 -10.78 9.82
CA GLY A 64 16.85 -10.35 9.16
C GLY A 64 16.73 -8.96 8.54
N ILE A 65 17.88 -8.34 8.32
CA ILE A 65 18.03 -7.03 7.67
C ILE A 65 19.22 -7.14 6.73
N ALA A 66 19.01 -6.93 5.43
CA ALA A 66 20.07 -6.94 4.43
C ALA A 66 20.36 -5.54 3.93
N ASP A 67 21.61 -5.11 4.06
CA ASP A 67 22.13 -3.88 3.46
C ASP A 67 23.63 -4.00 3.23
N ALA A 68 24.14 -3.48 2.11
CA ALA A 68 25.56 -3.50 1.82
C ALA A 68 26.36 -2.49 2.66
N ASP A 69 25.72 -1.38 3.07
CA ASP A 69 26.35 -0.34 3.90
C ASP A 69 26.28 -0.69 5.38
N THR A 70 27.40 -1.16 5.90
CA THR A 70 27.51 -1.51 7.33
C THR A 70 27.46 -0.30 8.28
N SER A 71 27.61 0.92 7.79
CA SER A 71 27.44 2.11 8.62
C SER A 71 25.98 2.32 9.01
N LEU A 72 25.05 1.95 8.12
CA LEU A 72 23.61 1.95 8.41
C LEU A 72 23.24 0.89 9.45
N TRP A 73 23.94 -0.26 9.49
CA TRP A 73 23.72 -1.25 10.54
C TRP A 73 24.00 -0.68 11.92
N GLN A 74 25.15 0.03 12.06
CA GLN A 74 25.53 0.67 13.33
C GLN A 74 24.53 1.77 13.72
N LYS A 75 24.12 2.60 12.73
CA LYS A 75 23.14 3.67 12.94
C LYS A 75 21.81 3.11 13.46
N TYR A 76 21.21 2.19 12.73
CA TYR A 76 19.87 1.67 13.04
C TYR A 76 19.91 0.64 14.17
N GLY A 77 20.95 -0.20 14.25
CA GLY A 77 21.17 -1.14 15.36
C GLY A 77 21.20 -0.43 16.70
N LYS A 78 22.01 0.65 16.80
CA LYS A 78 22.08 1.46 18.01
C LYS A 78 20.78 2.21 18.32
N LYS A 79 20.15 2.81 17.29
CA LYS A 79 18.94 3.62 17.46
C LYS A 79 17.75 2.79 17.94
N TYR A 80 17.59 1.58 17.42
CA TYR A 80 16.44 0.71 17.68
C TYR A 80 16.74 -0.51 18.55
N GLY A 81 17.97 -0.64 19.06
CA GLY A 81 18.35 -1.77 19.91
C GLY A 81 18.35 -3.13 19.19
N LEU A 82 18.67 -3.14 17.87
CA LEU A 82 18.67 -4.35 17.06
C LEU A 82 19.95 -5.17 17.31
N ALA A 83 19.80 -6.49 17.42
CA ALA A 83 20.94 -7.38 17.60
C ALA A 83 21.80 -7.47 16.33
N ASP A 84 23.13 -7.52 16.48
CA ASP A 84 24.07 -7.61 15.34
C ASP A 84 23.81 -8.86 14.47
N THR A 85 23.26 -9.92 15.06
CA THR A 85 22.91 -11.17 14.37
C THR A 85 21.78 -11.03 13.35
N LEU A 86 21.04 -9.92 13.36
CA LEU A 86 20.00 -9.63 12.38
C LEU A 86 20.55 -9.13 11.04
N PHE A 87 21.79 -8.62 10.99
CA PHE A 87 22.32 -7.93 9.83
C PHE A 87 23.09 -8.85 8.87
N TYR A 88 22.83 -8.67 7.59
CA TYR A 88 23.42 -9.40 6.47
C TYR A 88 23.87 -8.43 5.38
N LYS A 89 24.99 -8.72 4.71
CA LYS A 89 25.47 -7.93 3.55
C LYS A 89 24.74 -8.24 2.25
N SER A 90 24.10 -9.40 2.18
CA SER A 90 23.46 -9.90 0.98
C SER A 90 22.04 -10.34 1.29
N GLU A 91 21.09 -9.86 0.49
CA GLU A 91 19.68 -10.26 0.55
C GLU A 91 19.51 -11.77 0.38
N ALA A 92 20.12 -12.35 -0.66
CA ALA A 92 20.05 -13.80 -0.92
C ALA A 92 20.52 -14.61 0.29
N ASN A 93 21.66 -14.26 0.88
CA ASN A 93 22.19 -14.94 2.07
C ASN A 93 21.28 -14.78 3.29
N MET A 94 20.66 -13.61 3.46
CA MET A 94 19.67 -13.37 4.50
C MET A 94 18.45 -14.27 4.32
N ILE A 95 17.88 -14.32 3.12
CA ILE A 95 16.70 -15.14 2.82
C ILE A 95 17.00 -16.62 3.05
N GLU A 96 18.13 -17.13 2.57
CA GLU A 96 18.57 -18.52 2.75
C GLU A 96 18.72 -18.93 4.22
N ARG A 97 19.16 -18.00 5.09
CA ARG A 97 19.40 -18.30 6.50
C ARG A 97 18.20 -18.11 7.40
N THR A 98 17.31 -17.16 7.05
CA THR A 98 16.22 -16.76 7.95
C THR A 98 14.86 -17.28 7.51
N HIS A 99 14.74 -17.67 6.23
CA HIS A 99 13.49 -18.15 5.61
C HIS A 99 12.30 -17.25 5.93
N PRO A 100 12.33 -15.95 5.55
CA PRO A 100 11.22 -15.03 5.76
C PRO A 100 10.06 -15.41 4.83
N GLN A 101 8.84 -15.09 5.24
CA GLN A 101 7.63 -15.23 4.40
C GLN A 101 7.45 -14.02 3.48
N ALA A 102 7.98 -12.87 3.91
CA ALA A 102 8.04 -11.67 3.10
C ALA A 102 9.30 -10.86 3.39
N VAL A 103 9.71 -10.06 2.38
CA VAL A 103 10.68 -8.99 2.56
C VAL A 103 10.00 -7.63 2.43
N LEU A 104 10.46 -6.68 3.23
CA LEU A 104 10.06 -5.28 3.20
C LEU A 104 11.21 -4.49 2.57
N VAL A 105 10.99 -3.89 1.40
CA VAL A 105 12.04 -3.26 0.61
C VAL A 105 12.07 -1.76 0.90
N TYR A 106 13.21 -1.30 1.45
CA TYR A 106 13.51 0.09 1.80
C TYR A 106 14.82 0.55 1.14
N THR A 107 15.03 0.15 -0.11
CA THR A 107 16.12 0.64 -0.96
C THR A 107 15.73 1.93 -1.68
N SER A 108 16.62 2.49 -2.50
CA SER A 108 16.21 3.46 -3.54
C SER A 108 15.22 2.84 -4.51
N ILE A 109 14.39 3.67 -5.15
CA ILE A 109 13.34 3.20 -6.07
C ILE A 109 13.95 2.42 -7.25
N GLY A 110 15.11 2.86 -7.77
CA GLY A 110 15.83 2.16 -8.83
C GLY A 110 16.34 0.76 -8.45
N GLN A 111 16.40 0.45 -7.14
CA GLN A 111 16.80 -0.87 -6.63
C GLN A 111 15.62 -1.76 -6.24
N HIS A 112 14.37 -1.30 -6.39
CA HIS A 112 13.19 -2.11 -6.07
C HIS A 112 13.11 -3.37 -6.95
N ARG A 113 13.27 -3.23 -8.28
CA ARG A 113 13.23 -4.37 -9.19
C ARG A 113 14.31 -5.42 -8.88
N PRO A 114 15.61 -5.08 -8.75
CA PRO A 114 16.62 -6.05 -8.35
C PRO A 114 16.31 -6.80 -7.05
N ALA A 115 15.81 -6.10 -6.03
CA ALA A 115 15.41 -6.74 -4.76
C ALA A 115 14.23 -7.70 -4.97
N ILE A 116 13.21 -7.30 -5.72
CA ILE A 116 12.06 -8.17 -6.03
C ILE A 116 12.50 -9.41 -6.84
N GLU A 117 13.44 -9.26 -7.78
CA GLU A 117 13.99 -10.38 -8.56
C GLU A 117 14.67 -11.42 -7.66
N ILE A 118 15.43 -10.98 -6.66
CA ILE A 118 16.07 -11.89 -5.68
C ILE A 118 14.98 -12.57 -4.84
N ALA A 119 14.07 -11.84 -4.24
CA ALA A 119 13.00 -12.42 -3.42
C ALA A 119 12.16 -13.45 -4.19
N ALA A 120 11.83 -13.15 -5.45
CA ALA A 120 11.06 -14.03 -6.33
C ALA A 120 11.74 -15.39 -6.56
N GLN A 121 13.08 -15.42 -6.75
CA GLN A 121 13.84 -16.65 -6.93
C GLN A 121 13.70 -17.62 -5.74
N TYR A 122 13.43 -17.08 -4.54
CA TYR A 122 13.21 -17.87 -3.32
C TYR A 122 11.72 -18.07 -2.99
N GLY A 123 10.80 -17.58 -3.85
CA GLY A 123 9.36 -17.68 -3.61
C GLY A 123 8.90 -16.83 -2.40
N VAL A 124 9.62 -15.76 -2.08
CA VAL A 124 9.33 -14.85 -0.96
C VAL A 124 8.51 -13.68 -1.47
N SER A 125 7.39 -13.40 -0.81
CA SER A 125 6.54 -12.25 -1.14
C SER A 125 7.21 -10.93 -0.73
N VAL A 126 6.78 -9.83 -1.34
CA VAL A 126 7.42 -8.52 -1.19
C VAL A 126 6.38 -7.46 -0.83
N MET A 127 6.69 -6.60 0.13
CA MET A 127 6.08 -5.29 0.25
C MET A 127 7.17 -4.25 0.00
N VAL A 128 6.99 -3.41 -1.00
CA VAL A 128 7.98 -2.43 -1.45
C VAL A 128 7.47 -1.02 -1.18
N GLU A 129 8.38 -0.08 -0.90
CA GLU A 129 8.03 1.34 -0.79
C GLU A 129 7.57 1.93 -2.12
N LYS A 130 6.82 3.03 -2.03
CA LYS A 130 6.29 3.76 -3.18
C LYS A 130 7.39 4.61 -3.88
N PRO A 131 7.22 4.85 -5.18
CA PRO A 131 6.42 4.10 -6.14
C PRO A 131 7.01 2.72 -6.42
N LEU A 132 6.28 1.85 -7.09
CA LEU A 132 6.70 0.47 -7.39
C LEU A 132 8.11 0.38 -7.97
N THR A 133 8.46 1.26 -8.89
CA THR A 133 9.75 1.33 -9.58
C THR A 133 9.93 2.68 -10.30
N ILE A 134 10.98 2.83 -11.12
CA ILE A 134 11.28 4.07 -11.86
C ILE A 134 10.78 4.08 -13.31
N SER A 135 10.22 2.97 -13.81
CA SER A 135 9.75 2.86 -15.20
C SER A 135 8.60 1.87 -15.37
N LEU A 136 7.79 2.06 -16.40
CA LEU A 136 6.74 1.12 -16.78
C LEU A 136 7.32 -0.24 -17.18
N ASP A 137 8.45 -0.27 -17.89
CA ASP A 137 9.09 -1.53 -18.34
C ASP A 137 9.48 -2.39 -17.12
N ASP A 138 10.03 -1.78 -16.07
CA ASP A 138 10.34 -2.50 -14.83
C ASP A 138 9.08 -2.97 -14.12
N ALA A 139 8.03 -2.15 -14.09
CA ALA A 139 6.75 -2.54 -13.48
C ALA A 139 6.12 -3.75 -14.18
N LEU A 140 6.17 -3.79 -15.51
CA LEU A 140 5.71 -4.93 -16.30
C LEU A 140 6.56 -6.18 -16.04
N ALA A 141 7.88 -6.02 -15.94
CA ALA A 141 8.78 -7.12 -15.58
C ALA A 141 8.50 -7.66 -14.17
N ILE A 142 8.26 -6.78 -13.19
CA ILE A 142 7.87 -7.17 -11.82
C ILE A 142 6.53 -7.92 -11.83
N ARG A 143 5.55 -7.45 -12.61
CA ARG A 143 4.25 -8.15 -12.73
C ARG A 143 4.43 -9.57 -13.28
N GLN A 144 5.27 -9.74 -14.31
CA GLN A 144 5.57 -11.05 -14.87
C GLN A 144 6.27 -11.96 -13.84
N LEU A 145 7.27 -11.44 -13.12
CA LEU A 145 7.97 -12.15 -12.05
C LEU A 145 7.02 -12.62 -10.94
N ALA A 146 6.15 -11.74 -10.47
CA ALA A 146 5.18 -12.06 -9.43
C ALA A 146 4.25 -13.21 -9.87
N HIS A 147 3.78 -13.15 -11.11
CA HIS A 147 2.95 -14.21 -11.71
C HIS A 147 3.72 -15.54 -11.80
N ASP A 148 4.93 -15.55 -12.37
CA ASP A 148 5.70 -16.77 -12.64
C ASP A 148 6.15 -17.46 -11.35
N HIS A 149 6.50 -16.70 -10.32
CA HIS A 149 6.93 -17.20 -9.03
C HIS A 149 5.79 -17.35 -8.01
N LYS A 150 4.56 -16.92 -8.35
CA LYS A 150 3.35 -16.99 -7.48
C LYS A 150 3.57 -16.33 -6.14
N ILE A 151 4.17 -15.15 -6.15
CA ILE A 151 4.39 -14.31 -4.97
C ILE A 151 3.48 -13.09 -4.99
N HIS A 152 3.17 -12.55 -3.83
CA HIS A 152 2.56 -11.22 -3.73
C HIS A 152 3.65 -10.16 -3.80
N VAL A 153 3.42 -9.12 -4.60
CA VAL A 153 4.17 -7.86 -4.59
C VAL A 153 3.17 -6.75 -4.27
N LEU A 154 3.34 -6.13 -3.11
CA LEU A 154 2.47 -5.08 -2.59
C LEU A 154 3.25 -3.78 -2.53
N VAL A 155 2.62 -2.66 -2.84
CA VAL A 155 3.24 -1.33 -2.73
C VAL A 155 2.70 -0.59 -1.51
N ASN A 156 3.60 -0.03 -0.70
CA ASN A 156 3.27 0.63 0.54
C ASN A 156 3.20 2.15 0.36
N TYR A 157 2.00 2.70 0.35
CA TYR A 157 1.77 4.15 0.45
C TYR A 157 1.27 4.50 1.84
N GLU A 158 1.74 5.60 2.40
CA GLU A 158 1.22 6.13 3.68
C GLU A 158 -0.29 6.38 3.60
N THR A 159 -0.75 6.94 2.50
CA THR A 159 -2.16 7.32 2.28
C THR A 159 -3.12 6.13 2.15
N THR A 160 -2.62 4.93 1.90
CA THR A 160 -3.40 3.69 1.95
C THR A 160 -4.05 3.47 3.31
N TRP A 161 -3.34 3.88 4.38
CA TRP A 161 -3.75 3.67 5.77
C TRP A 161 -4.53 4.84 6.35
N TYR A 162 -4.97 5.77 5.51
CA TYR A 162 -5.84 6.88 5.92
C TYR A 162 -7.30 6.45 5.87
N SER A 163 -7.97 6.44 7.03
CA SER A 163 -9.39 6.09 7.10
C SER A 163 -10.30 7.07 6.36
N SER A 164 -9.87 8.32 6.22
CA SER A 164 -10.57 9.33 5.42
C SER A 164 -10.61 8.99 3.93
N ASN A 165 -9.50 8.45 3.36
CA ASN A 165 -9.46 8.00 1.97
C ASN A 165 -10.41 6.81 1.75
N ARG A 166 -10.47 5.86 2.71
CA ARG A 166 -11.42 4.76 2.67
C ARG A 166 -12.86 5.26 2.72
N ALA A 167 -13.16 6.23 3.59
CA ALA A 167 -14.49 6.83 3.67
C ALA A 167 -14.88 7.53 2.37
N ALA A 168 -13.96 8.28 1.73
CA ALA A 168 -14.22 8.89 0.42
C ALA A 168 -14.46 7.83 -0.68
N TYR A 169 -13.70 6.75 -0.67
CA TYR A 169 -13.92 5.62 -1.58
C TYR A 169 -15.29 4.96 -1.36
N ASP A 170 -15.71 4.78 -0.10
CA ASP A 170 -17.02 4.22 0.21
C ASP A 170 -18.16 5.12 -0.27
N GLU A 171 -18.02 6.47 -0.24
CA GLU A 171 -18.97 7.41 -0.87
C GLU A 171 -19.11 7.18 -2.37
N VAL A 172 -17.99 6.93 -3.07
CA VAL A 172 -17.97 6.62 -4.50
C VAL A 172 -18.60 5.25 -4.77
N ARG A 173 -18.11 4.21 -4.08
CA ARG A 173 -18.53 2.83 -4.28
C ARG A 173 -20.03 2.61 -4.05
N GLU A 174 -20.58 3.30 -3.05
CA GLU A 174 -22.00 3.22 -2.71
C GLU A 174 -22.87 4.19 -3.54
N GLY A 175 -22.26 4.95 -4.44
CA GLY A 175 -22.94 5.86 -5.36
C GLY A 175 -23.56 7.10 -4.68
N ARG A 176 -23.15 7.40 -3.43
CA ARG A 176 -23.76 8.50 -2.64
C ARG A 176 -23.46 9.88 -3.23
N ILE A 177 -22.33 10.05 -3.90
CA ILE A 177 -21.97 11.31 -4.57
C ILE A 177 -22.21 11.27 -6.10
N GLY A 178 -22.74 10.15 -6.62
CA GLY A 178 -22.96 9.94 -8.06
C GLY A 178 -21.67 9.64 -8.81
N GLU A 179 -21.75 9.66 -10.15
CA GLU A 179 -20.60 9.41 -11.02
C GLU A 179 -19.51 10.45 -10.82
N ILE A 180 -18.24 10.00 -10.66
CA ILE A 180 -17.09 10.90 -10.49
C ILE A 180 -16.98 11.84 -11.71
N ARG A 181 -16.81 13.12 -11.43
CA ARG A 181 -16.55 14.19 -12.42
C ARG A 181 -15.13 14.74 -12.29
N ARG A 182 -14.62 14.83 -11.07
CA ARG A 182 -13.29 15.35 -10.81
C ARG A 182 -12.67 14.74 -9.55
N VAL A 183 -11.36 14.46 -9.63
CA VAL A 183 -10.51 14.16 -8.49
C VAL A 183 -9.42 15.24 -8.43
N VAL A 184 -9.10 15.75 -7.25
CA VAL A 184 -7.95 16.64 -7.03
C VAL A 184 -7.15 16.06 -5.88
N VAL A 185 -5.86 15.85 -6.08
CA VAL A 185 -4.96 15.32 -5.03
C VAL A 185 -3.83 16.30 -4.80
N HIS A 186 -3.59 16.61 -3.54
CA HIS A 186 -2.50 17.44 -3.07
C HIS A 186 -1.57 16.56 -2.22
N ASP A 187 -0.32 16.45 -2.63
CA ASP A 187 0.69 15.75 -1.84
C ASP A 187 2.04 16.48 -1.94
N GLY A 188 2.55 16.95 -0.82
CA GLY A 188 3.78 17.71 -0.82
C GLY A 188 4.15 18.28 0.53
N HIS A 189 5.35 18.85 0.57
CA HIS A 189 5.90 19.55 1.74
C HIS A 189 6.99 20.56 1.29
N GLN A 190 7.79 21.08 2.24
CA GLN A 190 8.81 22.09 1.98
C GLN A 190 9.97 21.62 1.10
N GLY A 191 10.18 20.33 1.00
CA GLY A 191 11.28 19.65 0.30
C GLY A 191 12.08 18.73 1.24
N PRO A 192 12.67 17.66 0.71
CA PRO A 192 13.35 16.65 1.53
C PRO A 192 14.56 17.22 2.27
N LYS A 193 15.30 18.14 1.69
CA LYS A 193 16.43 18.81 2.36
C LYS A 193 15.95 19.73 3.47
N GLU A 194 14.87 20.48 3.24
CA GLU A 194 14.31 21.44 4.18
C GLU A 194 13.69 20.76 5.41
N ILE A 195 13.13 19.57 5.25
CA ILE A 195 12.62 18.77 6.38
C ILE A 195 13.69 17.86 7.01
N ASN A 196 14.96 17.99 6.58
CA ASN A 196 16.11 17.28 7.11
C ASN A 196 15.98 15.74 7.02
N VAL A 197 15.55 15.21 5.88
CA VAL A 197 15.64 13.75 5.67
C VAL A 197 17.09 13.27 5.78
N PRO A 198 17.33 12.01 6.20
CA PRO A 198 18.68 11.47 6.33
C PRO A 198 19.48 11.58 5.02
N PRO A 199 20.81 11.83 5.10
CA PRO A 199 21.65 11.98 3.91
C PRO A 199 21.59 10.77 2.95
N GLU A 200 21.54 9.56 3.47
CA GLU A 200 21.40 8.34 2.67
C GLU A 200 20.10 8.32 1.88
N PHE A 201 19.02 8.89 2.39
CA PHE A 201 17.74 9.04 1.70
C PHE A 201 17.81 10.17 0.67
N LEU A 202 18.30 11.35 1.07
CA LEU A 202 18.38 12.55 0.22
C LEU A 202 19.19 12.28 -1.05
N ASN A 203 20.30 11.54 -0.94
CA ASN A 203 21.23 11.31 -2.05
C ASN A 203 20.55 10.62 -3.24
N TRP A 204 19.81 9.55 -3.00
CA TRP A 204 19.13 8.85 -4.09
C TRP A 204 17.80 9.50 -4.48
N LEU A 205 17.11 10.15 -3.55
CA LEU A 205 15.83 10.83 -3.83
C LEU A 205 16.00 11.99 -4.82
N THR A 206 17.19 12.63 -4.83
CA THR A 206 17.56 13.72 -5.74
C THR A 206 18.35 13.27 -6.96
N ASP A 207 18.50 11.96 -7.16
CA ASP A 207 19.09 11.35 -8.36
C ASP A 207 17.99 10.80 -9.26
N PRO A 208 17.78 11.34 -10.48
CA PRO A 208 16.74 10.87 -11.39
C PRO A 208 16.93 9.42 -11.84
N GLY A 209 18.16 8.88 -11.79
CA GLY A 209 18.46 7.47 -12.07
C GLY A 209 18.00 6.53 -10.97
N GLN A 210 17.77 7.03 -9.75
CA GLN A 210 17.36 6.24 -8.60
C GLN A 210 15.92 6.51 -8.17
N ASN A 211 15.41 7.73 -8.37
CA ASN A 211 14.05 8.14 -8.02
C ASN A 211 13.09 8.21 -9.23
N GLY A 212 13.63 8.22 -10.46
CA GLY A 212 12.85 8.37 -11.71
C GLY A 212 12.62 9.82 -12.12
N ALA A 213 12.39 10.73 -11.17
CA ALA A 213 12.27 12.19 -11.31
C ALA A 213 12.44 12.83 -9.92
N GLY A 214 11.97 14.05 -9.71
CA GLY A 214 11.89 14.71 -8.39
C GLY A 214 10.50 14.56 -7.75
N ALA A 215 9.88 15.68 -7.42
CA ALA A 215 8.53 15.74 -6.84
C ALA A 215 7.47 15.06 -7.72
N LEU A 216 7.68 15.03 -9.03
CA LEU A 216 6.80 14.35 -9.99
C LEU A 216 6.61 12.87 -9.61
N TYR A 217 7.69 12.15 -9.27
CA TYR A 217 7.60 10.74 -8.88
C TYR A 217 7.32 10.59 -7.39
N ASP A 218 8.03 11.33 -6.54
CA ASP A 218 7.92 11.21 -5.09
C ASP A 218 6.50 11.46 -4.57
N PHE A 219 5.82 12.49 -5.09
CA PHE A 219 4.46 12.85 -4.70
C PHE A 219 3.39 12.59 -5.76
N GLY A 220 3.73 12.69 -7.05
CA GLY A 220 2.78 12.38 -8.11
C GLY A 220 2.25 10.94 -8.06
N CYS A 221 3.05 10.01 -7.53
CA CYS A 221 2.63 8.61 -7.37
C CYS A 221 1.43 8.43 -6.43
N TYR A 222 1.32 9.21 -5.36
CA TYR A 222 0.18 9.14 -4.43
C TYR A 222 -1.13 9.51 -5.12
N GLY A 223 -1.11 10.61 -5.90
CA GLY A 223 -2.30 11.02 -6.63
C GLY A 223 -2.67 10.08 -7.76
N ALA A 224 -1.66 9.51 -8.44
CA ALA A 224 -1.88 8.50 -9.47
C ALA A 224 -2.51 7.23 -8.89
N ASP A 225 -2.04 6.78 -7.71
CA ASP A 225 -2.55 5.62 -7.01
C ASP A 225 -4.00 5.82 -6.52
N LEU A 226 -4.26 6.90 -5.77
CA LEU A 226 -5.59 7.25 -5.29
C LEU A 226 -6.60 7.41 -6.43
N THR A 227 -6.20 8.06 -7.53
CA THR A 227 -7.08 8.23 -8.69
C THR A 227 -7.34 6.90 -9.38
N THR A 228 -6.33 6.06 -9.58
CA THR A 228 -6.49 4.74 -10.20
C THR A 228 -7.44 3.87 -9.39
N TRP A 229 -7.33 3.88 -8.07
CA TRP A 229 -8.23 3.18 -7.16
C TRP A 229 -9.68 3.68 -7.26
N LEU A 230 -9.91 5.01 -7.18
CA LEU A 230 -11.23 5.63 -7.31
C LEU A 230 -11.88 5.34 -8.68
N MET A 231 -11.07 5.25 -9.74
CA MET A 231 -11.51 4.94 -11.10
C MET A 231 -11.55 3.43 -11.39
N HIS A 232 -11.47 2.59 -10.34
CA HIS A 232 -11.57 1.12 -10.43
C HIS A 232 -10.58 0.49 -11.43
N GLY A 233 -9.34 0.98 -11.46
CA GLY A 233 -8.29 0.48 -12.37
C GLY A 233 -8.45 0.95 -13.82
N ALA A 234 -9.29 1.93 -14.10
CA ALA A 234 -9.41 2.47 -15.45
C ALA A 234 -8.15 3.25 -15.85
N THR A 235 -7.55 2.92 -16.99
CA THR A 235 -6.47 3.69 -17.59
C THR A 235 -7.01 5.03 -18.12
N PRO A 236 -6.39 6.19 -17.80
CA PRO A 236 -6.78 7.46 -18.39
C PRO A 236 -6.53 7.51 -19.89
N LEU A 237 -7.30 8.30 -20.63
CA LEU A 237 -7.14 8.49 -22.08
C LEU A 237 -5.87 9.25 -22.42
N THR A 238 -5.57 10.28 -21.62
CA THR A 238 -4.38 11.12 -21.80
C THR A 238 -3.82 11.56 -20.45
N VAL A 239 -2.49 11.78 -20.44
CA VAL A 239 -1.74 12.39 -19.34
C VAL A 239 -1.08 13.65 -19.86
N THR A 240 -1.24 14.75 -19.15
CA THR A 240 -0.52 16.02 -19.38
C THR A 240 0.15 16.43 -18.09
N ALA A 241 1.43 16.80 -18.14
CA ALA A 241 2.14 17.24 -16.96
C ALA A 241 2.99 18.48 -17.24
N VAL A 242 3.11 19.31 -16.21
CA VAL A 242 4.03 20.44 -16.13
C VAL A 242 4.86 20.26 -14.87
N VAL A 243 6.16 20.46 -14.99
CA VAL A 243 7.09 20.46 -13.85
C VAL A 243 7.81 21.80 -13.77
N ASN A 244 8.12 22.22 -12.55
CA ASN A 244 8.96 23.37 -12.26
C ASN A 244 10.24 22.92 -11.56
N HIS A 245 11.22 23.82 -11.62
CA HIS A 245 12.51 23.66 -10.98
C HIS A 245 12.83 25.00 -10.27
N ASP A 246 12.10 25.24 -9.16
CA ASP A 246 12.12 26.54 -8.46
C ASP A 246 13.33 26.67 -7.53
N LYS A 247 13.93 25.54 -7.12
CA LYS A 247 15.11 25.48 -6.24
C LYS A 247 16.31 24.78 -6.91
N PRO A 248 16.76 25.18 -8.12
CA PRO A 248 17.81 24.49 -8.85
C PRO A 248 19.15 24.45 -8.10
N GLN A 249 19.39 25.36 -7.17
CA GLN A 249 20.57 25.39 -6.31
C GLN A 249 20.53 24.33 -5.20
N ILE A 250 19.34 23.78 -4.89
CA ILE A 250 19.14 22.73 -3.89
C ILE A 250 18.97 21.37 -4.55
N TYR A 251 18.19 21.31 -5.62
CA TYR A 251 17.83 20.09 -6.38
C TYR A 251 18.28 20.24 -7.85
N PRO A 252 19.57 20.22 -8.16
CA PRO A 252 20.08 20.57 -9.50
C PRO A 252 19.65 19.62 -10.61
N ASN A 253 19.28 18.38 -10.30
CA ASN A 253 19.08 17.32 -11.28
C ASN A 253 17.63 16.86 -11.42
N VAL A 254 16.72 17.34 -10.59
CA VAL A 254 15.32 16.87 -10.53
C VAL A 254 14.36 18.04 -10.36
N ASP A 255 13.13 17.85 -10.79
CA ASP A 255 12.01 18.78 -10.54
C ASP A 255 11.69 18.85 -9.05
N ASP A 256 11.14 19.99 -8.61
CA ASP A 256 10.72 20.19 -7.23
C ASP A 256 9.25 20.62 -7.10
N ASP A 257 8.53 20.73 -8.22
CA ASP A 257 7.11 20.98 -8.27
C ASP A 257 6.50 20.37 -9.54
N SER A 258 5.29 19.82 -9.44
CA SER A 258 4.63 19.14 -10.55
C SER A 258 3.11 19.28 -10.49
N THR A 259 2.50 19.38 -11.67
CA THR A 259 1.05 19.22 -11.84
C THR A 259 0.80 18.22 -12.96
N ILE A 260 0.03 17.17 -12.67
CA ILE A 260 -0.37 16.14 -13.63
C ILE A 260 -1.88 16.24 -13.83
N VAL A 261 -2.34 16.23 -15.08
CA VAL A 261 -3.76 16.19 -15.45
C VAL A 261 -4.04 14.87 -16.17
N LEU A 262 -4.95 14.09 -15.61
CA LEU A 262 -5.45 12.84 -16.20
C LEU A 262 -6.83 13.09 -16.80
N GLN A 263 -7.04 12.66 -18.04
CA GLN A 263 -8.32 12.73 -18.71
C GLN A 263 -8.94 11.34 -18.83
N TYR A 264 -10.15 11.17 -18.32
CA TYR A 264 -10.99 9.99 -18.51
C TYR A 264 -12.18 10.34 -19.40
N PRO A 265 -12.98 9.38 -19.89
CA PRO A 265 -14.13 9.67 -20.76
C PRO A 265 -15.13 10.68 -20.20
N HIS A 266 -15.36 10.65 -18.87
CA HIS A 266 -16.35 11.50 -18.19
C HIS A 266 -15.81 12.21 -16.95
N ALA A 267 -14.51 12.07 -16.65
CA ALA A 267 -13.86 12.65 -15.49
C ALA A 267 -12.49 13.21 -15.82
N GLN A 268 -12.00 14.05 -14.94
CA GLN A 268 -10.62 14.53 -14.92
C GLN A 268 -10.03 14.35 -13.53
N ALA A 269 -8.71 14.07 -13.46
CA ALA A 269 -7.98 14.20 -12.22
C ALA A 269 -6.87 15.24 -12.36
N VAL A 270 -6.62 15.98 -11.27
CA VAL A 270 -5.50 16.91 -11.13
C VAL A 270 -4.69 16.46 -9.93
N ILE A 271 -3.42 16.19 -10.15
CA ILE A 271 -2.49 15.74 -9.13
C ILE A 271 -1.41 16.81 -8.99
N MET A 272 -1.22 17.33 -7.78
CA MET A 272 -0.20 18.32 -7.45
C MET A 272 0.80 17.69 -6.51
N GLY A 273 2.04 17.51 -6.98
CA GLY A 273 3.16 17.00 -6.20
C GLY A 273 4.22 18.08 -6.01
N SER A 274 4.61 18.39 -4.76
CA SER A 274 5.48 19.54 -4.53
C SER A 274 6.45 19.36 -3.36
N TRP A 275 7.67 19.87 -3.57
CA TRP A 275 8.69 20.12 -2.54
C TRP A 275 8.80 21.62 -2.19
N ASN A 276 7.81 22.44 -2.60
CA ASN A 276 7.84 23.90 -2.47
C ASN A 276 6.75 24.48 -1.58
N TRP A 277 5.95 23.66 -0.93
CA TRP A 277 4.88 24.15 -0.07
C TRP A 277 5.39 24.51 1.32
N PRO A 278 4.81 25.52 1.97
CA PRO A 278 5.29 25.96 3.30
C PRO A 278 4.99 24.93 4.41
N PHE A 279 4.03 24.04 4.20
CA PHE A 279 3.61 23.01 5.14
C PHE A 279 3.33 21.71 4.41
N GLY A 280 3.47 20.57 5.12
CA GLY A 280 3.05 19.28 4.61
C GLY A 280 1.54 19.25 4.36
N ARG A 281 1.16 18.68 3.21
CA ARG A 281 -0.23 18.50 2.80
C ARG A 281 -0.37 17.18 2.08
N LYS A 282 -1.33 16.33 2.51
CA LYS A 282 -1.71 15.07 1.88
C LYS A 282 -3.22 14.93 1.99
N ASP A 283 -3.93 15.37 0.97
CA ASP A 283 -5.39 15.40 0.93
C ASP A 283 -5.93 15.17 -0.47
N MET A 284 -7.20 14.79 -0.53
CA MET A 284 -7.89 14.45 -1.78
C MET A 284 -9.30 15.04 -1.77
N GLU A 285 -9.72 15.54 -2.93
CA GLU A 285 -11.07 16.01 -3.19
C GLU A 285 -11.70 15.16 -4.30
N VAL A 286 -12.86 14.58 -4.04
CA VAL A 286 -13.63 13.79 -5.03
C VAL A 286 -14.96 14.45 -5.26
N TYR A 287 -15.20 14.91 -6.47
CA TYR A 287 -16.45 15.56 -6.90
C TYR A 287 -17.22 14.61 -7.80
N GLY A 288 -18.39 14.22 -7.37
CA GLY A 288 -19.35 13.44 -8.13
C GLY A 288 -20.44 14.29 -8.76
N ALA A 289 -21.41 13.64 -9.42
CA ALA A 289 -22.54 14.32 -10.06
C ALA A 289 -23.56 14.87 -9.04
N THR A 290 -23.64 14.30 -7.84
CA THR A 290 -24.67 14.59 -6.82
C THR A 290 -24.08 14.86 -5.44
N GLY A 291 -22.76 15.09 -5.34
CA GLY A 291 -22.10 15.37 -4.08
C GLY A 291 -20.59 15.37 -4.19
N TYR A 292 -19.93 15.54 -3.05
CA TYR A 292 -18.47 15.48 -2.98
C TYR A 292 -18.00 14.94 -1.61
N ALA A 293 -16.78 14.44 -1.60
CA ALA A 293 -16.06 14.02 -0.41
C ALA A 293 -14.65 14.63 -0.47
N ILE A 294 -14.20 15.25 0.62
CA ILE A 294 -12.89 15.91 0.73
C ILE A 294 -12.19 15.37 1.97
N THR A 295 -11.06 14.67 1.79
CA THR A 295 -10.22 14.22 2.90
C THR A 295 -9.34 15.39 3.34
N VAL A 296 -9.36 15.74 4.63
CA VAL A 296 -8.63 16.92 5.14
C VAL A 296 -7.49 16.55 6.08
N ALA A 297 -7.50 15.31 6.56
CA ALA A 297 -6.45 14.69 7.37
C ALA A 297 -6.60 13.16 7.27
N ALA A 298 -5.69 12.41 7.86
CA ALA A 298 -5.69 10.94 7.81
C ALA A 298 -7.01 10.29 8.27
N ASP A 299 -7.76 10.95 9.16
CA ASP A 299 -9.00 10.46 9.74
C ASP A 299 -10.17 11.45 9.66
N GLN A 300 -10.01 12.58 8.98
CA GLN A 300 -11.07 13.60 8.87
C GLN A 300 -11.51 13.79 7.42
N ILE A 301 -12.82 13.86 7.23
CA ILE A 301 -13.46 14.01 5.93
C ILE A 301 -14.60 15.02 5.99
N ARG A 302 -14.74 15.81 4.93
CA ARG A 302 -15.89 16.69 4.66
C ARG A 302 -16.71 16.08 3.55
N ILE A 303 -18.01 15.98 3.74
CA ILE A 303 -18.94 15.39 2.77
C ILE A 303 -20.13 16.33 2.61
N ARG A 304 -20.63 16.41 1.36
CA ARG A 304 -21.90 17.04 1.05
C ARG A 304 -22.61 16.26 -0.06
N HIS A 305 -23.84 15.85 0.18
CA HIS A 305 -24.70 15.24 -0.82
C HIS A 305 -25.71 16.27 -1.40
N GLU A 306 -26.38 15.93 -2.49
CA GLU A 306 -27.25 16.82 -3.25
C GLU A 306 -28.32 17.55 -2.43
N HIS A 307 -28.87 16.84 -1.42
CA HIS A 307 -29.97 17.36 -0.59
C HIS A 307 -29.52 17.96 0.74
N ASP A 308 -28.22 17.97 1.02
CA ASP A 308 -27.71 18.53 2.26
C ASP A 308 -27.73 20.05 2.20
N SER A 309 -28.23 20.71 3.25
CA SER A 309 -28.22 22.17 3.36
C SER A 309 -26.81 22.73 3.50
N GLU A 310 -25.90 21.96 4.13
CA GLU A 310 -24.52 22.36 4.40
C GLU A 310 -23.55 21.17 4.29
N GLU A 311 -22.26 21.46 4.26
CA GLU A 311 -21.19 20.47 4.31
C GLU A 311 -21.04 19.91 5.73
N HIS A 312 -20.80 18.63 5.85
CA HIS A 312 -20.59 17.92 7.12
C HIS A 312 -19.12 17.53 7.27
N THR A 313 -18.47 17.95 8.36
CA THR A 313 -17.13 17.49 8.74
C THR A 313 -17.28 16.39 9.78
N THR A 314 -16.63 15.25 9.56
CA THR A 314 -16.68 14.11 10.49
C THR A 314 -15.34 13.38 10.54
N THR A 315 -15.14 12.64 11.64
CA THR A 315 -14.05 11.66 11.73
C THR A 315 -14.48 10.37 11.03
N ALA A 316 -13.66 9.92 10.10
CA ALA A 316 -13.91 8.68 9.38
C ALA A 316 -13.82 7.47 10.32
N PRO A 317 -14.61 6.43 10.11
CA PRO A 317 -14.50 5.18 10.87
C PRO A 317 -13.07 4.61 10.77
N ALA A 318 -12.56 4.07 11.88
CA ALA A 318 -11.25 3.41 11.87
C ALA A 318 -11.23 2.25 10.85
N LEU A 319 -10.08 2.06 10.21
CA LEU A 319 -9.90 0.92 9.31
C LEU A 319 -10.08 -0.42 10.06
N PRO A 320 -10.54 -1.48 9.38
CA PRO A 320 -10.59 -2.82 9.97
C PRO A 320 -9.24 -3.24 10.54
N ALA A 321 -9.22 -4.03 11.60
CA ALA A 321 -7.99 -4.41 12.30
C ALA A 321 -6.89 -5.00 11.39
N ARG A 322 -7.30 -5.74 10.35
CA ARG A 322 -6.38 -6.33 9.35
C ARG A 322 -5.91 -5.36 8.26
N GLU A 323 -6.49 -4.17 8.21
CA GLU A 323 -6.20 -3.11 7.23
C GLU A 323 -5.69 -1.83 7.92
N ARG A 324 -5.43 -1.89 9.25
CA ARG A 324 -5.08 -0.71 10.04
C ARG A 324 -3.72 -0.10 9.69
N ASP A 325 -2.81 -0.91 9.17
CA ASP A 325 -1.46 -0.54 8.76
C ASP A 325 -0.85 -1.59 7.82
N SER A 326 0.32 -1.29 7.26
CA SER A 326 1.00 -2.12 6.27
C SER A 326 1.34 -3.54 6.76
N LEU A 327 1.73 -3.70 8.03
CA LEU A 327 2.07 -5.01 8.59
C LEU A 327 0.85 -5.89 8.82
N ALA A 328 -0.22 -5.30 9.37
CA ALA A 328 -1.48 -6.01 9.55
C ALA A 328 -2.05 -6.47 8.20
N TYR A 329 -1.98 -5.59 7.19
CA TYR A 329 -2.42 -5.90 5.84
C TYR A 329 -1.59 -7.00 5.19
N LEU A 330 -0.25 -6.88 5.19
CA LEU A 330 0.67 -7.90 4.67
C LEU A 330 0.41 -9.26 5.33
N SER A 331 0.26 -9.26 6.66
CA SER A 331 -0.05 -10.49 7.42
C SER A 331 -1.36 -11.13 6.95
N ALA A 332 -2.41 -10.33 6.74
CA ALA A 332 -3.70 -10.81 6.27
C ALA A 332 -3.64 -11.36 4.84
N VAL A 333 -2.90 -10.70 3.94
CA VAL A 333 -2.68 -11.19 2.57
C VAL A 333 -1.96 -12.53 2.58
N LEU A 334 -0.83 -12.64 3.30
CA LEU A 334 -0.05 -13.89 3.34
C LEU A 334 -0.75 -15.05 4.03
N ARG A 335 -1.76 -14.76 4.86
CA ARG A 335 -2.66 -15.78 5.45
C ARG A 335 -3.87 -16.11 4.59
N GLY A 336 -4.01 -15.47 3.43
CA GLY A 336 -5.15 -15.65 2.53
C GLY A 336 -6.47 -15.07 3.09
N GLU A 337 -6.38 -14.11 4.01
CA GLU A 337 -7.55 -13.43 4.61
C GLU A 337 -7.98 -12.22 3.79
N ILE A 338 -7.06 -11.66 3.00
CA ILE A 338 -7.28 -10.56 2.06
C ILE A 338 -6.67 -10.95 0.72
N GLU A 339 -7.41 -10.75 -0.37
CA GLU A 339 -6.90 -10.81 -1.73
C GLU A 339 -6.65 -9.38 -2.22
N PRO A 340 -5.38 -8.98 -2.49
CA PRO A 340 -5.06 -7.63 -2.94
C PRO A 340 -5.43 -7.44 -4.41
N ASN A 341 -6.69 -7.14 -4.67
CA ASN A 341 -7.21 -6.97 -6.03
C ASN A 341 -7.88 -5.61 -6.21
N GLY A 342 -7.25 -4.76 -7.01
CA GLY A 342 -7.76 -3.43 -7.34
C GLY A 342 -7.77 -2.44 -6.18
N ASP A 343 -7.04 -2.72 -5.10
CA ASP A 343 -6.79 -1.78 -4.01
C ASP A 343 -5.50 -0.97 -4.20
N LEU A 344 -5.20 -0.06 -3.28
CA LEU A 344 -4.05 0.83 -3.34
C LEU A 344 -2.70 0.10 -3.28
N THR A 345 -2.64 -1.09 -2.67
CA THR A 345 -1.39 -1.88 -2.56
C THR A 345 -1.18 -2.81 -3.74
N ALA A 346 -2.24 -3.08 -4.52
CA ALA A 346 -2.26 -4.10 -5.55
C ALA A 346 -1.24 -3.84 -6.67
N LEU A 347 -0.53 -4.89 -7.09
CA LEU A 347 0.47 -4.79 -8.15
C LEU A 347 -0.10 -4.23 -9.46
N ASP A 348 -1.28 -4.71 -9.89
CA ASP A 348 -1.90 -4.24 -11.14
C ASP A 348 -2.32 -2.76 -11.07
N THR A 349 -2.80 -2.27 -9.91
CA THR A 349 -3.04 -0.84 -9.68
C THR A 349 -1.74 -0.06 -9.86
N ASN A 350 -0.66 -0.54 -9.28
CA ASN A 350 0.65 0.12 -9.31
C ASN A 350 1.36 0.04 -10.66
N VAL A 351 1.07 -0.96 -11.50
CA VAL A 351 1.51 -0.97 -12.91
C VAL A 351 0.84 0.18 -13.68
N ILE A 352 -0.45 0.47 -13.43
CA ILE A 352 -1.13 1.63 -14.03
C ILE A 352 -0.55 2.94 -13.50
N VAL A 353 -0.23 3.02 -12.20
CA VAL A 353 0.47 4.16 -11.61
C VAL A 353 1.78 4.45 -12.36
N MET A 354 2.60 3.42 -12.60
CA MET A 354 3.84 3.59 -13.35
C MET A 354 3.62 4.01 -14.80
N GLN A 355 2.56 3.53 -15.45
CA GLN A 355 2.18 4.00 -16.78
C GLN A 355 1.82 5.50 -16.78
N ILE A 356 1.13 5.96 -15.75
CA ILE A 356 0.77 7.38 -15.57
C ILE A 356 2.03 8.22 -15.34
N LEU A 357 2.94 7.78 -14.46
CA LEU A 357 4.16 8.53 -14.11
C LEU A 357 5.13 8.62 -15.30
N ASP A 358 5.33 7.54 -16.05
CA ASP A 358 6.16 7.58 -17.26
C ASP A 358 5.58 8.52 -18.33
N ALA A 359 4.27 8.48 -18.51
CA ALA A 359 3.59 9.39 -19.42
C ALA A 359 3.64 10.85 -18.93
N ALA A 360 3.57 11.08 -17.63
CA ALA A 360 3.71 12.42 -17.03
C ALA A 360 5.13 12.96 -17.24
N ARG A 361 6.16 12.15 -17.01
CA ARG A 361 7.56 12.49 -17.29
C ARG A 361 7.79 12.83 -18.78
N GLU A 362 7.25 12.01 -19.67
CA GLU A 362 7.33 12.27 -21.12
C GLU A 362 6.56 13.55 -21.52
N SER A 363 5.36 13.77 -20.94
CA SER A 363 4.58 14.98 -21.16
C SER A 363 5.33 16.24 -20.71
N ALA A 364 5.90 16.23 -19.51
CA ALA A 364 6.69 17.34 -18.99
C ALA A 364 7.91 17.63 -19.87
N ARG A 365 8.61 16.59 -20.35
CA ARG A 365 9.77 16.71 -21.23
C ARG A 365 9.43 17.29 -22.61
N THR A 366 8.27 16.94 -23.18
CA THR A 366 7.90 17.29 -24.57
C THR A 366 6.95 18.48 -24.68
N GLY A 367 6.31 18.88 -23.57
CA GLY A 367 5.25 19.88 -23.55
C GLY A 367 3.96 19.42 -24.26
N ARG A 368 3.74 18.11 -24.42
CA ARG A 368 2.60 17.53 -25.13
C ARG A 368 1.86 16.53 -24.25
N SER A 369 0.54 16.45 -24.43
CA SER A 369 -0.26 15.36 -23.86
C SER A 369 0.16 14.01 -24.44
N VAL A 370 0.30 13.02 -23.58
CA VAL A 370 0.61 11.63 -23.94
C VAL A 370 -0.69 10.82 -23.90
N LYS A 371 -1.00 10.12 -25.00
CA LYS A 371 -2.14 9.18 -25.04
C LYS A 371 -1.73 7.85 -24.43
N LEU A 372 -2.60 7.30 -23.59
CA LEU A 372 -2.43 5.98 -23.04
C LEU A 372 -3.32 4.96 -23.73
N SER A 373 -2.89 3.72 -23.73
CA SER A 373 -3.67 2.55 -24.10
C SER A 373 -3.80 1.63 -22.91
N LYS A 374 -4.90 0.90 -22.83
CA LYS A 374 -5.05 -0.13 -21.79
C LYS A 374 -3.91 -1.15 -21.91
N LEU A 375 -3.26 -1.43 -20.80
CA LEU A 375 -2.23 -2.47 -20.75
C LEU A 375 -2.89 -3.84 -20.96
N GLY A 376 -2.22 -4.73 -21.71
CA GLY A 376 -2.59 -6.12 -21.80
C GLY A 376 -2.46 -6.83 -20.46
N ASN A 377 -3.32 -7.81 -20.27
CA ASN A 377 -3.25 -8.70 -19.09
C ASN A 377 -2.00 -9.57 -19.16
#